data_b034b70494c557bb54c4df7f0e758737
#
_entry.id   b034b70494c557bb54c4df7f0e758737
#
_cell.length_a   1.000
_cell.length_b   1.000
_cell.length_c   1.000
_cell.angle_alpha   90.00
_cell.angle_beta   90.00
_cell.angle_gamma   90.00
#
_symmetry.space_group_name_H-M   'P 1'
#
loop_
_entity.id
_entity.type
_entity.pdbx_description
1 polymer ?
#
loop_
_entity_poly.entity_id
_entity_poly.type
_entity_poly.pdbx_seq_one_letter_code
_entity_poly.pdbx_strand_id
1 'polypeptide(L)'
;MKQNNPAATGKNGASPVVQVIEVVKSFPVGDSKVTVLKGISFDVTVGEFVSIVGPSGNGKSTLLNMITGIDRPTAGQVIVTGQEVHKLSENRLAAWRGQHVGIVFQFFQMLPALSLLQNIMLPMDLANKYAPRERRERAMHLLGLVGLQDQAHKLPGMVSGGQQQRAAIARALANDPQLIVADEPTGNLDSRNSADVFDLFGRLVDQGKTLLMVTHDKELARRVPRIVEIIDGRIARDEFVGGAQWAGY
;
A
#
# COMPACT_ATOMS: atom_id res chain seq x y z
N MET A 1 12.57 29.93 -26.20
CA MET A 1 12.11 28.59 -26.60
C MET A 1 11.39 27.98 -25.42
N LYS A 2 10.06 27.89 -25.49
CA LYS A 2 9.21 27.29 -24.45
C LYS A 2 9.28 25.77 -24.63
N GLN A 3 9.87 25.05 -23.68
CA GLN A 3 9.77 23.61 -23.62
C GLN A 3 8.35 23.24 -23.14
N ASN A 4 7.56 22.67 -24.04
CA ASN A 4 6.32 21.99 -23.71
C ASN A 4 6.68 20.73 -22.93
N ASN A 5 6.29 20.70 -21.64
CA ASN A 5 6.28 19.49 -20.84
C ASN A 5 4.96 18.76 -21.15
N PRO A 6 4.96 17.56 -21.75
CA PRO A 6 3.73 16.80 -21.92
C PRO A 6 3.32 16.26 -20.56
N ALA A 7 2.22 16.79 -20.00
CA ALA A 7 1.51 16.15 -18.90
C ALA A 7 1.20 14.71 -19.33
N ALA A 8 1.70 13.74 -18.56
CA ALA A 8 1.41 12.33 -18.76
C ALA A 8 -0.08 12.10 -18.51
N THR A 9 -0.86 12.11 -19.57
CA THR A 9 -2.23 11.60 -19.55
C THR A 9 -2.14 10.09 -19.49
N GLY A 10 -2.62 9.50 -18.37
CA GLY A 10 -2.73 8.05 -18.24
C GLY A 10 -3.47 7.46 -19.44
N LYS A 11 -3.01 6.31 -19.92
CA LYS A 11 -3.44 5.67 -21.17
C LYS A 11 -4.93 5.36 -21.30
N ASN A 12 -5.77 5.63 -20.27
CA ASN A 12 -7.21 5.29 -20.26
C ASN A 12 -8.14 6.43 -19.82
N GLY A 13 -7.73 7.70 -19.82
CA GLY A 13 -8.64 8.81 -19.45
C GLY A 13 -9.09 8.82 -17.97
N ALA A 14 -8.70 7.86 -17.15
CA ALA A 14 -8.96 7.82 -15.72
C ALA A 14 -7.96 8.71 -14.98
N SER A 15 -8.44 9.48 -14.00
CA SER A 15 -7.58 10.31 -13.16
C SER A 15 -6.65 9.46 -12.30
N PRO A 16 -5.35 9.80 -12.19
CA PRO A 16 -4.41 9.05 -11.37
C PRO A 16 -4.77 9.17 -9.88
N VAL A 17 -4.68 8.04 -9.17
CA VAL A 17 -4.86 7.99 -7.71
C VAL A 17 -3.57 8.30 -6.97
N VAL A 18 -2.43 8.01 -7.59
CA VAL A 18 -1.08 8.38 -7.10
C VAL A 18 -0.34 9.09 -8.22
N GLN A 19 0.27 10.22 -7.91
CA GLN A 19 1.23 10.92 -8.79
C GLN A 19 2.49 11.22 -7.98
N VAL A 20 3.60 10.72 -8.46
CA VAL A 20 4.94 10.98 -7.94
C VAL A 20 5.70 11.77 -9.00
N ILE A 21 6.15 12.98 -8.68
CA ILE A 21 6.74 13.92 -9.65
C ILE A 21 8.10 14.37 -9.15
N GLU A 22 9.17 13.94 -9.82
CA GLU A 22 10.56 14.31 -9.55
C GLU A 22 10.95 14.17 -8.06
N VAL A 23 10.46 13.10 -7.40
CA VAL A 23 10.67 12.91 -5.97
C VAL A 23 12.12 12.56 -5.67
N VAL A 24 12.72 13.38 -4.83
CA VAL A 24 14.06 13.17 -4.24
C VAL A 24 13.91 12.96 -2.75
N LYS A 25 14.60 11.97 -2.20
CA LYS A 25 14.73 11.78 -0.75
C LYS A 25 16.18 11.60 -0.36
N SER A 26 16.65 12.46 0.55
CA SER A 26 17.99 12.39 1.14
C SER A 26 17.88 12.34 2.66
N PHE A 27 18.74 11.54 3.27
CA PHE A 27 18.88 11.43 4.73
C PHE A 27 20.24 12.00 5.17
N PRO A 28 20.32 12.73 6.29
CA PRO A 28 21.57 13.13 6.86
C PRO A 28 22.32 11.91 7.44
N VAL A 29 23.62 11.82 7.18
CA VAL A 29 24.51 10.77 7.72
C VAL A 29 25.82 11.45 8.16
N GLY A 30 25.93 11.78 9.45
CA GLY A 30 27.00 12.63 9.95
C GLY A 30 27.01 14.00 9.25
N ASP A 31 28.16 14.41 8.73
CA ASP A 31 28.32 15.68 7.99
C ASP A 31 27.93 15.58 6.50
N SER A 32 27.50 14.40 6.03
CA SER A 32 27.14 14.14 4.64
C SER A 32 25.65 13.88 4.47
N LYS A 33 25.19 13.75 3.20
CA LYS A 33 23.82 13.35 2.86
C LYS A 33 23.85 12.15 1.93
N VAL A 34 23.04 11.16 2.23
CA VAL A 34 22.80 10.00 1.34
C VAL A 34 21.47 10.19 0.63
N THR A 35 21.50 10.30 -0.70
CA THR A 35 20.29 10.41 -1.52
C THR A 35 19.81 9.00 -1.91
N VAL A 36 18.65 8.63 -1.38
CA VAL A 36 18.02 7.31 -1.59
C VAL A 36 17.07 7.32 -2.79
N LEU A 37 16.29 8.38 -2.98
CA LEU A 37 15.46 8.56 -4.17
C LEU A 37 16.01 9.73 -5.00
N LYS A 38 16.17 9.54 -6.31
CA LYS A 38 16.94 10.41 -7.20
C LYS A 38 16.10 10.91 -8.38
N GLY A 39 14.96 11.55 -8.11
CA GLY A 39 14.06 12.07 -9.15
C GLY A 39 13.13 10.98 -9.69
N ILE A 40 12.36 10.34 -8.81
CA ILE A 40 11.34 9.34 -9.15
C ILE A 40 10.10 10.04 -9.70
N SER A 41 9.63 9.62 -10.88
CA SER A 41 8.37 10.09 -11.46
C SER A 41 7.58 8.93 -12.05
N PHE A 42 6.37 8.69 -11.55
CA PHE A 42 5.39 7.77 -12.10
C PHE A 42 3.99 8.09 -11.55
N ASP A 43 2.97 7.55 -12.19
CA ASP A 43 1.57 7.65 -11.76
C ASP A 43 0.94 6.27 -11.62
N VAL A 44 -0.13 6.18 -10.84
CA VAL A 44 -0.97 4.98 -10.71
C VAL A 44 -2.42 5.41 -10.89
N THR A 45 -3.15 4.75 -11.79
CA THR A 45 -4.57 5.02 -12.03
C THR A 45 -5.47 4.20 -11.12
N VAL A 46 -6.72 4.63 -10.97
CA VAL A 46 -7.73 3.90 -10.19
C VAL A 46 -7.91 2.49 -10.74
N GLY A 47 -7.92 1.49 -9.86
CA GLY A 47 -8.11 0.08 -10.23
C GLY A 47 -6.86 -0.63 -10.75
N GLU A 48 -5.69 0.04 -10.79
CA GLU A 48 -4.44 -0.63 -11.13
C GLU A 48 -3.91 -1.49 -9.98
N PHE A 49 -3.28 -2.60 -10.34
CA PHE A 49 -2.38 -3.34 -9.48
C PHE A 49 -0.95 -3.14 -9.98
N VAL A 50 -0.12 -2.48 -9.19
CA VAL A 50 1.27 -2.15 -9.53
C VAL A 50 2.21 -2.83 -8.54
N SER A 51 3.23 -3.52 -9.04
CA SER A 51 4.32 -4.05 -8.25
C SER A 51 5.57 -3.18 -8.39
N ILE A 52 6.13 -2.74 -7.26
CA ILE A 52 7.43 -2.07 -7.20
C ILE A 52 8.48 -3.11 -6.81
N VAL A 53 9.43 -3.34 -7.69
CA VAL A 53 10.50 -4.32 -7.51
C VAL A 53 11.88 -3.65 -7.51
N GLY A 54 12.90 -4.39 -7.13
CA GLY A 54 14.30 -3.97 -7.15
C GLY A 54 15.10 -4.53 -5.98
N PRO A 55 16.44 -4.43 -6.00
CA PRO A 55 17.30 -4.92 -4.93
C PRO A 55 16.98 -4.28 -3.57
N SER A 56 17.35 -4.95 -2.47
CA SER A 56 17.24 -4.37 -1.13
C SER A 56 18.04 -3.07 -1.01
N GLY A 57 17.56 -2.11 -0.23
CA GLY A 57 18.23 -0.81 -0.05
C GLY A 57 18.04 0.20 -1.18
N ASN A 58 17.34 -0.13 -2.27
CA ASN A 58 17.16 0.76 -3.44
C ASN A 58 16.03 1.79 -3.29
N GLY A 59 15.46 1.98 -2.09
CA GLY A 59 14.52 3.06 -1.80
C GLY A 59 13.04 2.68 -1.96
N LYS A 60 12.68 1.41 -2.20
CA LYS A 60 11.27 0.98 -2.40
C LYS A 60 10.36 1.33 -1.22
N SER A 61 10.71 0.89 -0.01
CA SER A 61 9.93 1.24 1.21
C SER A 61 10.00 2.74 1.51
N THR A 62 11.10 3.41 1.18
CA THR A 62 11.20 4.88 1.28
C THR A 62 10.17 5.54 0.37
N LEU A 63 10.02 5.06 -0.87
CA LEU A 63 9.00 5.57 -1.79
C LEU A 63 7.58 5.32 -1.26
N LEU A 64 7.29 4.12 -0.73
CA LEU A 64 6.00 3.86 -0.09
C LEU A 64 5.72 4.81 1.07
N ASN A 65 6.73 5.12 1.89
CA ASN A 65 6.59 6.07 2.99
C ASN A 65 6.24 7.48 2.50
N MET A 66 6.74 7.90 1.33
CA MET A 66 6.34 9.17 0.71
C MET A 66 4.88 9.14 0.25
N ILE A 67 4.46 8.05 -0.43
CA ILE A 67 3.09 7.89 -0.95
C ILE A 67 2.08 7.78 0.19
N THR A 68 2.41 7.09 1.27
CA THR A 68 1.52 6.95 2.44
C THR A 68 1.58 8.16 3.39
N GLY A 69 2.48 9.12 3.15
CA GLY A 69 2.67 10.26 4.02
C GLY A 69 3.24 9.90 5.40
N ILE A 70 3.96 8.78 5.53
CA ILE A 70 4.72 8.44 6.73
C ILE A 70 5.98 9.30 6.82
N ASP A 71 6.57 9.62 5.66
CA ASP A 71 7.71 10.52 5.54
C ASP A 71 7.48 11.51 4.38
N ARG A 72 8.33 12.51 4.25
CA ARG A 72 8.21 13.59 3.26
C ARG A 72 9.38 13.57 2.28
N PRO A 73 9.16 13.92 1.02
CA PRO A 73 10.25 14.09 0.06
C PRO A 73 11.12 15.29 0.46
N THR A 74 12.40 15.23 0.12
CA THR A 74 13.32 16.37 0.23
C THR A 74 13.06 17.40 -0.89
N ALA A 75 12.64 16.91 -2.07
CA ALA A 75 12.22 17.72 -3.21
C ALA A 75 11.23 16.89 -4.08
N GLY A 76 10.54 17.57 -4.98
CA GLY A 76 9.49 16.96 -5.82
C GLY A 76 8.12 16.99 -5.16
N GLN A 77 7.15 16.30 -5.75
CA GLN A 77 5.75 16.34 -5.33
C GLN A 77 5.18 14.91 -5.24
N VAL A 78 4.33 14.70 -4.23
CA VAL A 78 3.53 13.49 -4.08
C VAL A 78 2.07 13.90 -3.93
N ILE A 79 1.24 13.46 -4.86
CA ILE A 79 -0.20 13.72 -4.88
C ILE A 79 -0.89 12.36 -4.81
N VAL A 80 -1.76 12.17 -3.82
CA VAL A 80 -2.47 10.91 -3.64
C VAL A 80 -3.94 11.19 -3.37
N THR A 81 -4.83 10.53 -4.09
CA THR A 81 -6.28 10.79 -4.07
C THR A 81 -6.62 12.29 -4.25
N GLY A 82 -5.89 12.97 -5.14
CA GLY A 82 -6.04 14.39 -5.43
C GLY A 82 -5.44 15.34 -4.37
N GLN A 83 -4.83 14.82 -3.30
CA GLN A 83 -4.25 15.63 -2.22
C GLN A 83 -2.72 15.69 -2.33
N GLU A 84 -2.14 16.88 -2.29
CA GLU A 84 -0.67 17.08 -2.16
C GLU A 84 -0.22 16.73 -0.74
N VAL A 85 0.08 15.44 -0.51
CA VAL A 85 0.35 14.91 0.84
C VAL A 85 1.58 15.54 1.50
N HIS A 86 2.58 15.91 0.72
CA HIS A 86 3.81 16.52 1.20
C HIS A 86 3.62 17.94 1.78
N LYS A 87 2.48 18.60 1.50
CA LYS A 87 2.14 19.94 2.02
C LYS A 87 1.24 19.90 3.26
N LEU A 88 0.69 18.74 3.64
CA LEU A 88 -0.19 18.65 4.80
C LEU A 88 0.60 18.80 6.11
N SER A 89 -0.03 19.41 7.12
CA SER A 89 0.48 19.35 8.50
C SER A 89 0.33 17.92 9.05
N GLU A 90 1.11 17.55 10.08
CA GLU A 90 1.10 16.18 10.64
C GLU A 90 -0.30 15.70 11.03
N ASN A 91 -1.09 16.54 11.69
CA ASN A 91 -2.47 16.19 12.09
C ASN A 91 -3.38 15.96 10.88
N ARG A 92 -3.28 16.81 9.85
CA ARG A 92 -4.06 16.65 8.61
C ARG A 92 -3.59 15.42 7.83
N LEU A 93 -2.29 15.16 7.82
CA LEU A 93 -1.69 14.00 7.15
C LEU A 93 -2.14 12.69 7.81
N ALA A 94 -2.16 12.64 9.16
CA ALA A 94 -2.65 11.48 9.90
C ALA A 94 -4.14 11.22 9.64
N ALA A 95 -4.98 12.26 9.65
CA ALA A 95 -6.40 12.15 9.37
C ALA A 95 -6.66 11.70 7.91
N TRP A 96 -5.95 12.30 6.94
CA TRP A 96 -6.02 11.93 5.53
C TRP A 96 -5.60 10.47 5.31
N ARG A 97 -4.46 10.05 5.86
CA ARG A 97 -3.96 8.67 5.74
C ARG A 97 -4.97 7.66 6.28
N GLY A 98 -5.53 7.94 7.48
CA GLY A 98 -6.52 7.07 8.11
C GLY A 98 -7.80 6.87 7.27
N GLN A 99 -8.13 7.78 6.37
CA GLN A 99 -9.32 7.71 5.54
C GLN A 99 -9.08 7.18 4.12
N HIS A 100 -7.90 7.46 3.54
CA HIS A 100 -7.66 7.28 2.11
C HIS A 100 -6.70 6.15 1.77
N VAL A 101 -5.87 5.71 2.74
CA VAL A 101 -4.81 4.72 2.49
C VAL A 101 -4.91 3.56 3.47
N GLY A 102 -5.02 2.34 2.94
CA GLY A 102 -4.84 1.11 3.70
C GLY A 102 -3.39 0.65 3.61
N ILE A 103 -2.72 0.44 4.74
CA ILE A 103 -1.32 0.03 4.75
C ILE A 103 -1.21 -1.39 5.30
N VAL A 104 -0.51 -2.26 4.55
CA VAL A 104 -0.17 -3.62 4.93
C VAL A 104 1.35 -3.72 5.03
N PHE A 105 1.86 -4.07 6.21
CA PHE A 105 3.28 -4.18 6.49
C PHE A 105 3.76 -5.64 6.44
N GLN A 106 5.04 -5.84 6.24
CA GLN A 106 5.70 -7.15 6.27
C GLN A 106 5.54 -7.84 7.64
N PHE A 107 5.66 -7.10 8.75
CA PHE A 107 5.54 -7.60 10.13
C PHE A 107 4.17 -7.28 10.74
N PHE A 108 3.09 -7.54 10.06
CA PHE A 108 1.68 -7.45 10.47
C PHE A 108 1.29 -6.19 11.27
N GLN A 109 2.11 -5.69 12.18
CA GLN A 109 1.89 -4.51 13.03
C GLN A 109 0.56 -4.58 13.81
N MET A 110 0.18 -5.79 14.24
CA MET A 110 -1.02 -5.96 15.07
C MET A 110 -0.73 -5.54 16.52
N LEU A 111 -1.69 -4.89 17.15
CA LEU A 111 -1.59 -4.56 18.58
C LEU A 111 -1.84 -5.83 19.40
N PRO A 112 -0.85 -6.34 20.15
CA PRO A 112 -0.93 -7.66 20.77
C PRO A 112 -1.95 -7.74 21.92
N ALA A 113 -2.29 -6.60 22.54
CA ALA A 113 -3.27 -6.51 23.62
C ALA A 113 -4.73 -6.45 23.13
N LEU A 114 -4.95 -6.29 21.83
CA LEU A 114 -6.27 -6.21 21.21
C LEU A 114 -6.59 -7.50 20.45
N SER A 115 -7.85 -7.96 20.52
CA SER A 115 -8.32 -9.06 19.68
C SER A 115 -8.23 -8.69 18.19
N LEU A 116 -8.36 -9.68 17.27
CA LEU A 116 -8.39 -9.40 15.83
C LEU A 116 -9.52 -8.43 15.48
N LEU A 117 -10.71 -8.63 16.05
CA LEU A 117 -11.85 -7.73 15.87
C LEU A 117 -11.51 -6.29 16.29
N GLN A 118 -10.94 -6.11 17.47
CA GLN A 118 -10.56 -4.80 18.00
C GLN A 118 -9.46 -4.12 17.17
N ASN A 119 -8.49 -4.90 16.69
CA ASN A 119 -7.45 -4.40 15.77
C ASN A 119 -8.07 -3.83 14.49
N ILE A 120 -9.11 -4.47 13.93
CA ILE A 120 -9.79 -4.01 12.72
C ILE A 120 -10.72 -2.82 13.01
N MET A 121 -11.32 -2.76 14.19
CA MET A 121 -12.15 -1.62 14.60
C MET A 121 -11.33 -0.34 14.83
N LEU A 122 -10.09 -0.47 15.31
CA LEU A 122 -9.26 0.64 15.73
C LEU A 122 -9.10 1.78 14.68
N PRO A 123 -8.82 1.53 13.39
CA PRO A 123 -8.77 2.60 12.40
C PRO A 123 -10.09 3.38 12.27
N MET A 124 -11.23 2.70 12.41
CA MET A 124 -12.55 3.33 12.37
C MET A 124 -12.81 4.17 13.64
N ASP A 125 -12.34 3.69 14.80
CA ASP A 125 -12.43 4.41 16.07
C ASP A 125 -11.60 5.70 16.02
N LEU A 126 -10.35 5.61 15.58
CA LEU A 126 -9.44 6.76 15.46
C LEU A 126 -9.90 7.80 14.44
N ALA A 127 -10.50 7.36 13.34
CA ALA A 127 -11.06 8.25 12.32
C ALA A 127 -12.46 8.77 12.68
N ASN A 128 -13.05 8.31 13.79
CA ASN A 128 -14.44 8.53 14.17
C ASN A 128 -15.41 8.28 12.99
N LYS A 129 -15.13 7.25 12.20
CA LYS A 129 -15.92 6.84 11.03
C LYS A 129 -16.90 5.75 11.47
N TYR A 130 -18.14 5.83 11.00
CA TYR A 130 -19.24 4.93 11.34
C TYR A 130 -19.68 5.00 12.81
N ALA A 131 -20.92 4.61 13.10
CA ALA A 131 -21.42 4.44 14.46
C ALA A 131 -20.76 3.20 15.14
N PRO A 132 -20.66 3.13 16.47
CA PRO A 132 -19.98 2.02 17.17
C PRO A 132 -20.50 0.62 16.77
N ARG A 133 -21.83 0.47 16.59
CA ARG A 133 -22.42 -0.79 16.14
C ARG A 133 -21.99 -1.15 14.71
N GLU A 134 -22.02 -0.18 13.80
CA GLU A 134 -21.60 -0.36 12.41
C GLU A 134 -20.12 -0.72 12.29
N ARG A 135 -19.25 -0.15 13.15
CA ARG A 135 -17.81 -0.50 13.21
C ARG A 135 -17.62 -1.99 13.49
N ARG A 136 -18.39 -2.53 14.46
CA ARG A 136 -18.32 -3.94 14.82
C ARG A 136 -18.84 -4.83 13.68
N GLU A 137 -19.98 -4.49 13.11
CA GLU A 137 -20.57 -5.24 11.99
C GLU A 137 -19.62 -5.26 10.78
N ARG A 138 -19.03 -4.10 10.44
CA ARG A 138 -18.05 -3.97 9.37
C ARG A 138 -16.77 -4.76 9.68
N ALA A 139 -16.24 -4.69 10.88
CA ALA A 139 -15.04 -5.45 11.25
C ALA A 139 -15.29 -6.97 11.18
N MET A 140 -16.46 -7.45 11.59
CA MET A 140 -16.86 -8.86 11.44
C MET A 140 -17.00 -9.26 9.97
N HIS A 141 -17.58 -8.41 9.13
CA HIS A 141 -17.65 -8.62 7.68
C HIS A 141 -16.26 -8.74 7.05
N LEU A 142 -15.34 -7.82 7.40
CA LEU A 142 -13.95 -7.85 6.91
C LEU A 142 -13.19 -9.08 7.39
N LEU A 143 -13.43 -9.56 8.61
CA LEU A 143 -12.90 -10.84 9.09
C LEU A 143 -13.45 -12.02 8.28
N GLY A 144 -14.73 -11.98 7.91
CA GLY A 144 -15.34 -12.96 7.03
C GLY A 144 -14.68 -12.97 5.64
N LEU A 145 -14.44 -11.80 5.05
CA LEU A 145 -13.77 -11.65 3.75
C LEU A 145 -12.38 -12.33 3.70
N VAL A 146 -11.66 -12.31 4.83
CA VAL A 146 -10.33 -12.94 4.94
C VAL A 146 -10.35 -14.33 5.59
N GLY A 147 -11.55 -14.92 5.83
CA GLY A 147 -11.71 -16.24 6.40
C GLY A 147 -11.30 -16.37 7.87
N LEU A 148 -11.52 -15.30 8.68
CA LEU A 148 -11.14 -15.26 10.09
C LEU A 148 -12.30 -14.92 11.03
N GLN A 149 -13.54 -15.03 10.59
CA GLN A 149 -14.71 -14.65 11.40
C GLN A 149 -14.77 -15.41 12.73
N ASP A 150 -14.47 -16.70 12.70
CA ASP A 150 -14.45 -17.56 13.89
C ASP A 150 -13.28 -17.28 14.85
N GLN A 151 -12.28 -16.51 14.38
CA GLN A 151 -11.09 -16.12 15.14
C GLN A 151 -11.20 -14.69 15.71
N ALA A 152 -12.32 -14.00 15.50
CA ALA A 152 -12.53 -12.57 15.79
C ALA A 152 -12.08 -12.15 17.20
N HIS A 153 -12.30 -12.99 18.20
CA HIS A 153 -12.03 -12.70 19.60
C HIS A 153 -10.65 -13.17 20.08
N LYS A 154 -9.86 -13.82 19.22
CA LYS A 154 -8.49 -14.24 19.58
C LYS A 154 -7.53 -13.06 19.53
N LEU A 155 -6.51 -13.11 20.39
CA LEU A 155 -5.37 -12.19 20.35
C LEU A 155 -4.44 -12.57 19.17
N PRO A 156 -3.66 -11.64 18.61
CA PRO A 156 -2.74 -11.91 17.52
C PRO A 156 -1.78 -13.08 17.78
N GLY A 157 -1.24 -13.20 19.00
CA GLY A 157 -0.36 -14.31 19.37
C GLY A 157 -1.01 -15.69 19.43
N MET A 158 -2.34 -15.79 19.30
CA MET A 158 -3.11 -17.05 19.31
C MET A 158 -3.44 -17.57 17.90
N VAL A 159 -2.97 -16.89 16.85
CA VAL A 159 -3.24 -17.24 15.44
C VAL A 159 -1.92 -17.33 14.66
N SER A 160 -1.93 -18.06 13.54
CA SER A 160 -0.73 -18.23 12.70
C SER A 160 -0.30 -16.92 12.02
N GLY A 161 0.95 -16.84 11.55
CA GLY A 161 1.46 -15.69 10.81
C GLY A 161 0.62 -15.34 9.57
N GLY A 162 0.19 -16.35 8.80
CA GLY A 162 -0.71 -16.14 7.66
C GLY A 162 -2.09 -15.61 8.08
N GLN A 163 -2.61 -16.03 9.23
CA GLN A 163 -3.84 -15.49 9.80
C GLN A 163 -3.65 -14.04 10.28
N GLN A 164 -2.51 -13.72 10.90
CA GLN A 164 -2.18 -12.33 11.30
C GLN A 164 -2.08 -11.42 10.07
N GLN A 165 -1.46 -11.89 8.98
CA GLN A 165 -1.36 -11.11 7.74
C GLN A 165 -2.73 -10.86 7.12
N ARG A 166 -3.59 -11.87 7.03
CA ARG A 166 -4.97 -11.69 6.56
C ARG A 166 -5.76 -10.71 7.45
N ALA A 167 -5.59 -10.77 8.77
CA ALA A 167 -6.19 -9.80 9.68
C ALA A 167 -5.63 -8.38 9.48
N ALA A 168 -4.33 -8.23 9.20
CA ALA A 168 -3.71 -6.94 8.87
C ALA A 168 -4.28 -6.35 7.55
N ILE A 169 -4.56 -7.19 6.55
CA ILE A 169 -5.25 -6.77 5.32
C ILE A 169 -6.69 -6.32 5.65
N ALA A 170 -7.43 -7.08 6.44
CA ALA A 170 -8.78 -6.68 6.88
C ALA A 170 -8.75 -5.33 7.64
N ARG A 171 -7.75 -5.11 8.49
CA ARG A 171 -7.54 -3.82 9.17
C ARG A 171 -7.23 -2.69 8.17
N ALA A 172 -6.43 -2.93 7.17
CA ALA A 172 -6.14 -1.94 6.13
C ALA A 172 -7.40 -1.52 5.35
N LEU A 173 -8.38 -2.41 5.23
CA LEU A 173 -9.67 -2.16 4.56
C LEU A 173 -10.72 -1.49 5.47
N ALA A 174 -10.47 -1.31 6.76
CA ALA A 174 -11.45 -0.88 7.76
C ALA A 174 -12.19 0.40 7.35
N ASN A 175 -11.47 1.42 6.91
CA ASN A 175 -12.02 2.71 6.49
C ASN A 175 -12.38 2.79 4.99
N ASP A 176 -12.43 1.66 4.29
CA ASP A 176 -12.76 1.60 2.87
C ASP A 176 -11.87 2.49 1.99
N PRO A 177 -10.53 2.37 2.09
CA PRO A 177 -9.62 3.20 1.35
C PRO A 177 -9.70 2.91 -0.15
N GLN A 178 -9.41 3.92 -0.97
CA GLN A 178 -9.27 3.77 -2.41
C GLN A 178 -7.93 3.14 -2.80
N LEU A 179 -6.88 3.45 -2.03
CA LEU A 179 -5.52 2.97 -2.24
C LEU A 179 -5.11 2.01 -1.12
N ILE A 180 -4.61 0.84 -1.50
CA ILE A 180 -3.95 -0.11 -0.62
C ILE A 180 -2.46 -0.11 -0.97
N VAL A 181 -1.62 0.07 0.04
CA VAL A 181 -0.15 0.01 -0.09
C VAL A 181 0.36 -1.16 0.74
N ALA A 182 1.09 -2.07 0.12
CA ALA A 182 1.61 -3.26 0.78
C ALA A 182 3.14 -3.31 0.66
N ASP A 183 3.84 -3.30 1.79
CA ASP A 183 5.29 -3.41 1.85
C ASP A 183 5.68 -4.84 2.23
N GLU A 184 6.17 -5.61 1.25
CA GLU A 184 6.56 -7.01 1.36
C GLU A 184 5.54 -7.90 2.09
N PRO A 185 4.26 -7.90 1.68
CA PRO A 185 3.16 -8.48 2.44
C PRO A 185 3.23 -10.01 2.58
N THR A 186 4.09 -10.67 1.82
CA THR A 186 4.29 -12.13 1.82
C THR A 186 5.64 -12.57 2.35
N GLY A 187 6.54 -11.62 2.68
CA GLY A 187 7.93 -11.89 3.00
C GLY A 187 8.17 -12.79 4.25
N ASN A 188 7.17 -12.93 5.11
CA ASN A 188 7.24 -13.77 6.33
C ASN A 188 6.26 -14.95 6.29
N LEU A 189 5.77 -15.32 5.10
CA LEU A 189 4.79 -16.38 4.92
C LEU A 189 5.38 -17.56 4.15
N ASP A 190 4.86 -18.76 4.40
CA ASP A 190 5.09 -19.90 3.53
C ASP A 190 4.41 -19.72 2.17
N SER A 191 4.76 -20.55 1.20
CA SER A 191 4.29 -20.44 -0.19
C SER A 191 2.77 -20.50 -0.32
N ARG A 192 2.08 -21.30 0.49
CA ARG A 192 0.62 -21.44 0.46
C ARG A 192 -0.05 -20.15 0.96
N ASN A 193 0.35 -19.67 2.15
CA ASN A 193 -0.18 -18.44 2.71
C ASN A 193 0.16 -17.23 1.82
N SER A 194 1.32 -17.23 1.16
CA SER A 194 1.71 -16.20 0.19
C SER A 194 0.77 -16.15 -1.01
N ALA A 195 0.42 -17.32 -1.57
CA ALA A 195 -0.54 -17.42 -2.67
C ALA A 195 -1.94 -16.94 -2.24
N ASP A 196 -2.43 -17.37 -1.07
CA ASP A 196 -3.74 -16.95 -0.53
C ASP A 196 -3.83 -15.41 -0.36
N VAL A 197 -2.75 -14.78 0.15
CA VAL A 197 -2.67 -13.32 0.31
C VAL A 197 -2.64 -12.63 -1.05
N PHE A 198 -1.89 -13.14 -2.01
CA PHE A 198 -1.81 -12.57 -3.35
C PHE A 198 -3.17 -12.63 -4.07
N ASP A 199 -3.85 -13.77 -4.01
CA ASP A 199 -5.18 -13.95 -4.60
C ASP A 199 -6.24 -13.06 -3.92
N LEU A 200 -6.11 -12.82 -2.59
CA LEU A 200 -6.94 -11.85 -1.89
C LEU A 200 -6.73 -10.43 -2.45
N PHE A 201 -5.49 -10.03 -2.71
CA PHE A 201 -5.19 -8.74 -3.33
C PHE A 201 -5.79 -8.64 -4.74
N GLY A 202 -5.70 -9.69 -5.54
CA GLY A 202 -6.33 -9.76 -6.85
C GLY A 202 -7.84 -9.50 -6.78
N ARG A 203 -8.55 -10.20 -5.89
CA ARG A 203 -9.99 -9.98 -5.68
C ARG A 203 -10.33 -8.55 -5.24
N LEU A 204 -9.49 -7.90 -4.44
CA LEU A 204 -9.70 -6.51 -4.05
C LEU A 204 -9.56 -5.54 -5.24
N VAL A 205 -8.62 -5.82 -6.14
CA VAL A 205 -8.43 -5.04 -7.37
C VAL A 205 -9.62 -5.25 -8.32
N ASP A 206 -10.12 -6.48 -8.48
CA ASP A 206 -11.33 -6.78 -9.26
C ASP A 206 -12.58 -6.07 -8.71
N GLN A 207 -12.59 -5.77 -7.41
CA GLN A 207 -13.62 -4.96 -6.75
C GLN A 207 -13.39 -3.45 -6.88
N GLY A 208 -12.41 -3.01 -7.67
CA GLY A 208 -12.12 -1.60 -7.96
C GLY A 208 -11.14 -0.93 -7.00
N LYS A 209 -10.47 -1.67 -6.11
CA LYS A 209 -9.38 -1.11 -5.28
C LYS A 209 -8.13 -0.92 -6.12
N THR A 210 -7.34 0.10 -5.78
CA THR A 210 -6.00 0.31 -6.35
C THR A 210 -4.98 -0.27 -5.39
N LEU A 211 -4.05 -1.05 -5.90
CA LEU A 211 -3.03 -1.71 -5.09
C LEU A 211 -1.61 -1.37 -5.56
N LEU A 212 -0.79 -0.92 -4.64
CA LEU A 212 0.64 -0.71 -4.83
C LEU A 212 1.41 -1.64 -3.89
N MET A 213 2.14 -2.61 -4.44
CA MET A 213 2.85 -3.62 -3.67
C MET A 213 4.35 -3.54 -3.91
N VAL A 214 5.14 -3.45 -2.84
CA VAL A 214 6.58 -3.72 -2.90
C VAL A 214 6.79 -5.20 -2.64
N THR A 215 7.60 -5.85 -3.47
CA THR A 215 8.04 -7.22 -3.26
C THR A 215 9.42 -7.46 -3.85
N HIS A 216 10.19 -8.35 -3.24
CA HIS A 216 11.42 -8.91 -3.82
C HIS A 216 11.16 -10.28 -4.49
N ASP A 217 9.96 -10.84 -4.34
CA ASP A 217 9.54 -12.07 -5.01
C ASP A 217 9.23 -11.78 -6.48
N LYS A 218 10.14 -12.19 -7.36
CA LYS A 218 10.02 -11.97 -8.81
C LYS A 218 8.90 -12.78 -9.44
N GLU A 219 8.52 -13.92 -8.87
CA GLU A 219 7.44 -14.74 -9.41
C GLU A 219 6.08 -14.10 -9.11
N LEU A 220 5.85 -13.66 -7.88
CA LEU A 220 4.66 -12.90 -7.54
C LEU A 220 4.57 -11.59 -8.33
N ALA A 221 5.69 -10.87 -8.48
CA ALA A 221 5.72 -9.63 -9.24
C ALA A 221 5.30 -9.82 -10.71
N ARG A 222 5.68 -10.93 -11.35
CA ARG A 222 5.30 -11.23 -12.76
C ARG A 222 3.81 -11.52 -12.95
N ARG A 223 3.09 -11.85 -11.89
CA ARG A 223 1.64 -12.04 -11.93
C ARG A 223 0.86 -10.72 -11.87
N VAL A 224 1.55 -9.61 -11.52
CA VAL A 224 0.96 -8.27 -11.44
C VAL A 224 0.99 -7.61 -12.81
N PRO A 225 -0.10 -6.94 -13.25
CA PRO A 225 -0.20 -6.36 -14.60
C PRO A 225 0.86 -5.31 -14.93
N ARG A 226 1.36 -4.56 -13.93
CA ARG A 226 2.36 -3.51 -14.13
C ARG A 226 3.49 -3.63 -13.12
N ILE A 227 4.72 -3.53 -13.63
CA ILE A 227 5.94 -3.60 -12.82
C ILE A 227 6.72 -2.29 -12.98
N VAL A 228 7.06 -1.67 -11.84
CA VAL A 228 7.97 -0.54 -11.73
C VAL A 228 9.24 -1.02 -11.03
N GLU A 229 10.36 -1.05 -11.76
CA GLU A 229 11.65 -1.48 -11.21
C GLU A 229 12.49 -0.29 -10.77
N ILE A 230 12.94 -0.31 -9.51
CA ILE A 230 13.78 0.74 -8.93
C ILE A 230 15.19 0.18 -8.71
N ILE A 231 16.18 0.82 -9.34
CA ILE A 231 17.60 0.55 -9.18
C ILE A 231 18.31 1.84 -8.82
N ASP A 232 19.13 1.79 -7.78
CA ASP A 232 19.92 2.94 -7.29
C ASP A 232 19.12 4.24 -7.10
N GLY A 233 17.86 4.10 -6.63
CA GLY A 233 16.98 5.23 -6.36
C GLY A 233 16.37 5.88 -7.61
N ARG A 234 16.40 5.23 -8.76
CA ARG A 234 15.80 5.67 -10.04
C ARG A 234 14.87 4.59 -10.59
N ILE A 235 13.87 4.99 -11.37
CA ILE A 235 13.09 4.03 -12.16
C ILE A 235 13.98 3.55 -13.32
N ALA A 236 14.28 2.26 -13.30
CA ALA A 236 15.01 1.57 -14.38
C ALA A 236 14.05 1.05 -15.45
N ARG A 237 12.81 0.66 -15.05
CA ARG A 237 11.79 0.11 -15.93
C ARG A 237 10.40 0.39 -15.35
N ASP A 238 9.44 0.70 -16.22
CA ASP A 238 8.02 0.81 -15.95
C ASP A 238 7.26 0.21 -17.11
N GLU A 239 6.70 -0.97 -16.91
CA GLU A 239 6.09 -1.73 -18.00
C GLU A 239 4.83 -2.47 -17.59
N PHE A 240 3.92 -2.65 -18.55
CA PHE A 240 2.78 -3.55 -18.44
C PHE A 240 3.18 -4.95 -18.92
N VAL A 241 3.01 -5.96 -18.06
CA VAL A 241 3.51 -7.34 -18.29
C VAL A 241 2.40 -8.26 -18.84
N GLY A 242 1.24 -7.73 -19.18
CA GLY A 242 0.09 -8.50 -19.67
C GLY A 242 -1.01 -8.66 -18.64
N GLY A 243 -2.05 -9.44 -18.96
CA GLY A 243 -3.22 -9.60 -18.11
C GLY A 243 -2.89 -10.22 -16.74
N ALA A 244 -3.56 -9.73 -15.72
CA ALA A 244 -3.43 -10.24 -14.36
C ALA A 244 -3.72 -11.75 -14.29
N GLN A 245 -2.85 -12.48 -13.62
CA GLN A 245 -2.97 -13.93 -13.42
C GLN A 245 -3.11 -14.23 -11.92
N TRP A 246 -4.18 -13.74 -11.30
CA TRP A 246 -4.65 -14.34 -10.05
C TRP A 246 -5.76 -15.33 -10.38
N ALA A 247 -5.76 -16.47 -9.70
CA ALA A 247 -6.76 -17.51 -9.93
C ALA A 247 -8.14 -16.95 -9.59
N GLY A 248 -8.92 -16.64 -10.62
CA GLY A 248 -10.36 -16.43 -10.48
C GLY A 248 -10.99 -17.78 -10.16
N TYR A 249 -11.53 -17.95 -8.96
CA TYR A 249 -12.47 -18.99 -8.58
C TYR A 249 -13.78 -18.35 -8.20
#